data_117aee25b7089ee4dad4c0a27b99a874
#
_entry.id   117aee25b7089ee4dad4c0a27b99a874
#
_cell.length_a   1.000
_cell.length_b   1.000
_cell.length_c   1.000
_cell.angle_alpha   90.00
_cell.angle_beta   90.00
_cell.angle_gamma   90.00
#
_symmetry.space_group_name_H-M   'P 1'
#
loop_
_entity.id
_entity.type
_entity.pdbx_description
1 polymer ?
#
loop_
_entity_poly.entity_id
_entity_poly.type
_entity_poly.pdbx_seq_one_letter_code
_entity_poly.pdbx_strand_id
1 'polypeptide(L)'
;MNWSRRDLLIATGLAIVVRGAAAAPGPARRLKLYNAHTKETFDGPYRDADGPLADAMADLAVVLRDHRANKTGPIDVATLDFLADVMEASGQTRATVLSAYRTPETNRLLRATTFGVAERSQHLYGRALDVAFDSGLAEAERAALALRRGGVGWYPRSRFIHLDTGPVRNWSLDGLGYDMLLRGGDLPLVYRGG
;
A
#
# COMPACT_ATOMS: atom_id res chain seq x y z
N MET A 1 58.82 6.68 66.75
CA MET A 1 58.23 7.40 65.62
C MET A 1 57.84 6.39 64.61
N ASN A 2 56.54 6.06 64.52
CA ASN A 2 56.04 5.01 63.68
C ASN A 2 55.23 5.67 62.50
N TRP A 3 55.68 5.45 61.30
CA TRP A 3 55.02 5.85 60.10
C TRP A 3 54.17 4.68 59.63
N SER A 4 52.82 4.87 59.61
CA SER A 4 51.88 3.97 59.09
C SER A 4 51.90 4.05 57.58
N ARG A 5 52.05 2.92 56.89
CA ARG A 5 51.89 2.80 55.42
C ARG A 5 50.40 2.65 55.11
N ARG A 6 49.83 3.64 54.45
CA ARG A 6 48.48 3.55 53.86
C ARG A 6 48.60 2.73 52.59
N ASP A 7 48.04 1.56 52.62
CA ASP A 7 47.82 0.73 51.40
C ASP A 7 46.79 1.38 50.49
N LEU A 8 47.25 1.81 49.32
CA LEU A 8 46.43 2.35 48.28
C LEU A 8 45.90 1.20 47.41
N LEU A 9 44.66 0.75 47.67
CA LEU A 9 43.99 -0.23 46.83
C LEU A 9 43.51 0.48 45.57
N ILE A 10 44.16 0.24 44.44
CA ILE A 10 43.73 0.64 43.13
C ILE A 10 42.68 -0.39 42.65
N ALA A 11 41.42 -0.05 42.77
CA ALA A 11 40.33 -0.83 42.17
C ALA A 11 40.30 -0.56 40.68
N THR A 12 40.85 -1.45 39.87
CA THR A 12 40.68 -1.46 38.41
C THR A 12 39.25 -1.92 38.09
N GLY A 13 38.35 -0.94 37.87
CA GLY A 13 37.01 -1.20 37.41
C GLY A 13 37.02 -1.67 35.92
N LEU A 14 36.77 -2.95 35.72
CA LEU A 14 36.55 -3.50 34.37
C LEU A 14 35.17 -3.02 33.87
N ALA A 15 35.16 -1.99 33.02
CA ALA A 15 33.94 -1.55 32.35
C ALA A 15 33.54 -2.61 31.30
N ILE A 16 32.57 -3.45 31.63
CA ILE A 16 31.92 -4.34 30.66
C ILE A 16 31.07 -3.46 29.75
N VAL A 17 31.59 -3.16 28.55
CA VAL A 17 30.79 -2.58 27.46
C VAL A 17 29.85 -3.68 26.96
N VAL A 18 28.61 -3.70 27.46
CA VAL A 18 27.56 -4.50 26.90
C VAL A 18 27.21 -3.88 25.52
N ARG A 19 27.84 -4.42 24.49
CA ARG A 19 27.35 -4.16 23.11
C ARG A 19 25.94 -4.73 23.04
N GLY A 20 24.94 -3.84 23.02
CA GLY A 20 23.58 -4.23 22.71
C GLY A 20 23.62 -4.98 21.38
N ALA A 21 23.20 -6.24 21.38
CA ALA A 21 22.99 -6.97 20.14
C ALA A 21 22.00 -6.15 19.32
N ALA A 22 22.43 -5.61 18.18
CA ALA A 22 21.52 -5.03 17.20
C ALA A 22 20.51 -6.14 16.89
N ALA A 23 19.22 -5.85 17.08
CA ALA A 23 18.18 -6.79 16.68
C ALA A 23 18.42 -7.16 15.22
N ALA A 24 18.37 -8.46 14.91
CA ALA A 24 18.47 -8.90 13.52
C ALA A 24 17.45 -8.12 12.69
N PRO A 25 17.84 -7.60 11.51
CA PRO A 25 16.90 -6.87 10.67
C PRO A 25 15.66 -7.74 10.45
N GLY A 26 14.48 -7.16 10.63
CA GLY A 26 13.22 -7.86 10.40
C GLY A 26 13.15 -8.40 8.97
N PRO A 27 12.35 -9.43 8.70
CA PRO A 27 12.26 -10.02 7.37
C PRO A 27 11.86 -8.95 6.35
N ALA A 28 12.52 -8.97 5.19
CA ALA A 28 12.19 -8.07 4.09
C ALA A 28 10.74 -8.27 3.64
N ARG A 29 9.99 -7.17 3.47
CA ARG A 29 8.62 -7.22 2.95
C ARG A 29 8.66 -7.34 1.43
N ARG A 30 7.90 -8.28 0.90
CA ARG A 30 7.88 -8.66 -0.51
C ARG A 30 6.50 -8.45 -1.11
N LEU A 31 6.48 -8.16 -2.42
CA LEU A 31 5.26 -8.13 -3.22
C LEU A 31 5.49 -8.91 -4.52
N LYS A 32 4.41 -9.50 -5.02
CA LYS A 32 4.33 -10.06 -6.37
C LYS A 32 3.16 -9.41 -7.09
N LEU A 33 3.47 -8.57 -8.07
CA LEU A 33 2.52 -7.75 -8.80
C LEU A 33 2.56 -8.07 -10.29
N TYR A 34 1.40 -7.95 -10.93
CA TYR A 34 1.24 -8.01 -12.38
C TYR A 34 0.38 -6.83 -12.82
N ASN A 35 0.87 -6.01 -13.74
CA ASN A 35 0.07 -4.93 -14.30
C ASN A 35 -0.79 -5.45 -15.46
N ALA A 36 -2.11 -5.34 -15.32
CA ALA A 36 -3.05 -5.87 -16.30
C ALA A 36 -2.97 -5.19 -17.68
N HIS A 37 -2.49 -3.94 -17.74
CA HIS A 37 -2.41 -3.15 -18.97
C HIS A 37 -1.06 -3.26 -19.66
N THR A 38 0.03 -3.06 -18.92
CA THR A 38 1.38 -3.07 -19.49
C THR A 38 2.01 -4.46 -19.55
N LYS A 39 1.42 -5.44 -18.84
CA LYS A 39 1.91 -6.84 -18.70
C LYS A 39 3.22 -6.97 -17.94
N GLU A 40 3.71 -5.88 -17.38
CA GLU A 40 4.91 -5.86 -16.56
C GLU A 40 4.66 -6.50 -15.20
N THR A 41 5.71 -7.02 -14.60
CA THR A 41 5.67 -7.71 -13.31
C THR A 41 6.71 -7.15 -12.36
N PHE A 42 6.40 -7.23 -11.07
CA PHE A 42 7.37 -7.07 -9.99
C PHE A 42 7.28 -8.31 -9.08
N ASP A 43 8.39 -8.94 -8.74
CA ASP A 43 8.45 -10.05 -7.78
C ASP A 43 9.73 -9.92 -6.95
N GLY A 44 9.62 -9.32 -5.79
CA GLY A 44 10.79 -9.06 -4.97
C GLY A 44 10.51 -8.35 -3.65
N PRO A 45 11.56 -8.18 -2.84
CA PRO A 45 11.49 -7.31 -1.68
C PRO A 45 11.40 -5.85 -2.14
N TYR A 46 10.54 -5.05 -1.49
CA TYR A 46 10.44 -3.61 -1.75
C TYR A 46 10.92 -2.77 -0.57
N ARG A 47 11.02 -3.37 0.62
CA ARG A 47 11.61 -2.76 1.80
C ARG A 47 12.15 -3.81 2.77
N ASP A 48 13.05 -3.38 3.65
CA ASP A 48 13.56 -4.14 4.79
C ASP A 48 13.40 -3.35 6.11
N ALA A 49 14.20 -3.68 7.13
CA ALA A 49 14.18 -3.00 8.42
C ALA A 49 14.72 -1.55 8.35
N ASP A 50 15.60 -1.26 7.40
CA ASP A 50 16.21 0.06 7.21
C ASP A 50 15.33 0.99 6.35
N GLY A 51 14.30 0.43 5.69
CA GLY A 51 13.34 1.18 4.91
C GLY A 51 13.13 0.68 3.48
N PRO A 52 12.60 1.54 2.58
CA PRO A 52 12.37 1.18 1.19
C PRO A 52 13.68 0.95 0.44
N LEU A 53 13.73 -0.10 -0.39
CA LEU A 53 14.87 -0.42 -1.25
C LEU A 53 14.80 0.45 -2.52
N ALA A 54 15.79 1.31 -2.73
CA ALA A 54 15.76 2.32 -3.79
C ALA A 54 15.54 1.72 -5.19
N ASP A 55 16.26 0.65 -5.53
CA ASP A 55 16.13 -0.01 -6.83
C ASP A 55 14.75 -0.64 -7.01
N ALA A 56 14.23 -1.32 -5.98
CA ALA A 56 12.90 -1.89 -6.01
C ALA A 56 11.80 -0.83 -6.15
N MET A 57 11.97 0.34 -5.52
CA MET A 57 11.04 1.46 -5.66
C MET A 57 11.09 2.08 -7.06
N ALA A 58 12.26 2.09 -7.71
CA ALA A 58 12.39 2.53 -9.11
C ALA A 58 11.66 1.56 -10.05
N ASP A 59 11.84 0.25 -9.88
CA ASP A 59 11.13 -0.79 -10.65
C ASP A 59 9.62 -0.70 -10.43
N LEU A 60 9.19 -0.54 -9.18
CA LEU A 60 7.77 -0.37 -8.84
C LEU A 60 7.17 0.90 -9.47
N ALA A 61 7.91 2.00 -9.54
CA ALA A 61 7.44 3.21 -10.21
C ALA A 61 7.18 2.98 -11.70
N VAL A 62 7.94 2.09 -12.35
CA VAL A 62 7.71 1.67 -13.74
C VAL A 62 6.46 0.80 -13.85
N VAL A 63 6.38 -0.28 -13.05
CA VAL A 63 5.24 -1.22 -13.06
C VAL A 63 3.92 -0.54 -12.68
N LEU A 64 3.96 0.43 -11.78
CA LEU A 64 2.79 1.15 -11.23
C LEU A 64 2.53 2.51 -11.90
N ARG A 65 3.19 2.80 -13.04
CA ARG A 65 3.00 4.06 -13.75
C ARG A 65 1.58 4.24 -14.29
N ASP A 66 1.25 5.46 -14.63
CA ASP A 66 0.07 5.77 -15.43
C ASP A 66 0.22 5.15 -16.84
N HIS A 67 -0.45 4.02 -17.06
CA HIS A 67 -0.35 3.29 -18.34
C HIS A 67 -0.96 4.05 -19.53
N ARG A 68 -1.90 4.98 -19.29
CA ARG A 68 -2.53 5.80 -20.35
C ARG A 68 -1.60 6.90 -20.82
N ALA A 69 -0.95 7.58 -19.88
CA ALA A 69 0.02 8.63 -20.18
C ALA A 69 1.43 8.09 -20.40
N ASN A 70 1.69 6.82 -20.09
CA ASN A 70 3.01 6.18 -20.03
C ASN A 70 4.01 6.98 -19.18
N LYS A 71 3.56 7.48 -18.01
CA LYS A 71 4.34 8.31 -17.11
C LYS A 71 4.48 7.67 -15.73
N THR A 72 5.72 7.61 -15.25
CA THR A 72 6.03 7.25 -13.86
C THR A 72 5.69 8.42 -12.93
N GLY A 73 5.46 8.12 -11.65
CA GLY A 73 5.18 9.09 -10.62
C GLY A 73 5.54 8.57 -9.24
N PRO A 74 5.24 9.33 -8.19
CA PRO A 74 5.51 8.90 -6.83
C PRO A 74 4.71 7.63 -6.51
N ILE A 75 5.31 6.76 -5.68
CA ILE A 75 4.65 5.61 -5.07
C ILE A 75 4.90 5.69 -3.57
N ASP A 76 3.83 5.81 -2.81
CA ASP A 76 3.88 5.85 -1.34
C ASP A 76 4.08 4.43 -0.80
N VAL A 77 5.16 4.23 -0.04
CA VAL A 77 5.51 2.94 0.59
C VAL A 77 4.39 2.45 1.52
N ALA A 78 3.71 3.36 2.22
CA ALA A 78 2.60 3.00 3.08
C ALA A 78 1.44 2.33 2.31
N THR A 79 1.25 2.69 1.04
CA THR A 79 0.26 2.03 0.16
C THR A 79 0.69 0.61 -0.21
N LEU A 80 1.99 0.40 -0.46
CA LEU A 80 2.55 -0.94 -0.69
C LEU A 80 2.47 -1.80 0.58
N ASP A 81 2.76 -1.22 1.74
CA ASP A 81 2.61 -1.87 3.04
C ASP A 81 1.16 -2.26 3.31
N PHE A 82 0.20 -1.41 2.96
CA PHE A 82 -1.22 -1.73 3.11
C PHE A 82 -1.63 -2.90 2.21
N LEU A 83 -1.22 -2.89 0.94
CA LEU A 83 -1.47 -4.01 0.04
C LEU A 83 -0.84 -5.31 0.56
N ALA A 84 0.41 -5.27 1.01
CA ALA A 84 1.11 -6.44 1.53
C ALA A 84 0.40 -7.04 2.76
N ASP A 85 -0.09 -6.20 3.69
CA ASP A 85 -0.84 -6.68 4.86
C ASP A 85 -2.20 -7.27 4.47
N VAL A 86 -2.89 -6.68 3.47
CA VAL A 86 -4.13 -7.23 2.92
C VAL A 86 -3.88 -8.59 2.29
N MET A 87 -2.82 -8.72 1.50
CA MET A 87 -2.44 -9.98 0.86
C MET A 87 -2.11 -11.06 1.89
N GLU A 88 -1.33 -10.73 2.91
CA GLU A 88 -0.98 -11.66 3.99
C GLU A 88 -2.23 -12.11 4.75
N ALA A 89 -3.07 -11.17 5.20
CA ALA A 89 -4.27 -11.45 5.98
C ALA A 89 -5.34 -12.23 5.19
N SER A 90 -5.36 -12.13 3.86
CA SER A 90 -6.30 -12.83 2.99
C SER A 90 -5.70 -14.04 2.26
N GLY A 91 -4.43 -14.40 2.54
CA GLY A 91 -3.74 -15.54 1.93
C GLY A 91 -3.42 -15.34 0.44
N GLN A 92 -3.35 -14.11 -0.05
CA GLN A 92 -3.04 -13.81 -1.44
C GLN A 92 -1.53 -13.82 -1.67
N THR A 93 -1.09 -14.46 -2.74
CA THR A 93 0.34 -14.55 -3.11
C THR A 93 0.73 -13.63 -4.25
N ARG A 94 -0.25 -13.10 -5.01
CA ARG A 94 -0.05 -12.20 -6.14
C ARG A 94 -1.23 -11.24 -6.24
N ALA A 95 -0.97 -9.98 -6.58
CA ALA A 95 -2.00 -9.01 -6.94
C ALA A 95 -1.88 -8.59 -8.40
N THR A 96 -3.03 -8.47 -9.08
CA THR A 96 -3.14 -7.88 -10.41
C THR A 96 -3.50 -6.40 -10.27
N VAL A 97 -2.62 -5.52 -10.69
CA VAL A 97 -2.81 -4.07 -10.63
C VAL A 97 -3.57 -3.60 -11.86
N LEU A 98 -4.70 -2.94 -11.64
CA LEU A 98 -5.52 -2.32 -12.68
C LEU A 98 -5.25 -0.81 -12.80
N SER A 99 -4.90 -0.15 -11.69
CA SER A 99 -4.54 1.26 -11.65
C SER A 99 -3.69 1.54 -10.40
N ALA A 100 -2.69 2.41 -10.55
CA ALA A 100 -1.88 2.91 -9.45
C ALA A 100 -1.69 4.42 -9.58
N TYR A 101 -0.49 4.90 -9.88
CA TYR A 101 -0.29 6.31 -10.16
C TYR A 101 -1.14 6.79 -11.35
N ARG A 102 -1.71 7.98 -11.24
CA ARG A 102 -2.42 8.69 -12.33
C ARG A 102 -1.92 10.11 -12.46
N THR A 103 -1.67 10.51 -13.69
CA THR A 103 -1.41 11.93 -13.99
C THR A 103 -2.69 12.76 -13.79
N PRO A 104 -2.57 14.07 -13.56
CA PRO A 104 -3.74 14.97 -13.52
C PRO A 104 -4.58 14.90 -14.81
N GLU A 105 -3.93 14.72 -15.96
CA GLU A 105 -4.58 14.60 -17.27
C GLU A 105 -5.44 13.34 -17.33
N THR A 106 -4.88 12.19 -16.96
CA THR A 106 -5.61 10.91 -16.91
C THR A 106 -6.77 10.99 -15.91
N ASN A 107 -6.56 11.61 -14.74
CA ASN A 107 -7.62 11.74 -13.75
C ASN A 107 -8.78 12.62 -14.27
N ARG A 108 -8.49 13.73 -14.97
CA ARG A 108 -9.50 14.58 -15.60
C ARG A 108 -10.28 13.82 -16.67
N LEU A 109 -9.59 13.07 -17.52
CA LEU A 109 -10.22 12.23 -18.54
C LEU A 109 -11.18 11.22 -17.91
N LEU A 110 -10.71 10.49 -16.89
CA LEU A 110 -11.53 9.50 -16.19
C LEU A 110 -12.74 10.13 -15.50
N ARG A 111 -12.59 11.31 -14.89
CA ARG A 111 -13.75 12.05 -14.33
C ARG A 111 -14.81 12.41 -15.35
N ALA A 112 -14.40 12.73 -16.56
CA ALA A 112 -15.32 13.10 -17.65
C ALA A 112 -16.01 11.86 -18.27
N THR A 113 -15.41 10.67 -18.13
CA THR A 113 -15.86 9.45 -18.84
C THR A 113 -16.27 8.31 -17.91
N THR A 114 -16.01 8.42 -16.61
CA THR A 114 -16.25 7.34 -15.65
C THR A 114 -16.86 7.90 -14.37
N PHE A 115 -17.95 7.29 -13.93
CA PHE A 115 -18.60 7.67 -12.68
C PHE A 115 -17.74 7.33 -11.46
N GLY A 116 -17.81 8.17 -10.41
CA GLY A 116 -17.18 7.90 -9.11
C GLY A 116 -15.69 8.25 -9.02
N VAL A 117 -15.10 8.87 -10.04
CA VAL A 117 -13.71 9.32 -9.98
C VAL A 117 -13.59 10.66 -9.26
N ALA A 118 -12.93 10.66 -8.10
CA ALA A 118 -12.74 11.86 -7.30
C ALA A 118 -11.78 12.87 -7.97
N GLU A 119 -12.02 14.17 -7.76
CA GLU A 119 -11.13 15.23 -8.24
C GLU A 119 -9.77 15.16 -7.56
N ARG A 120 -9.77 15.02 -6.23
CA ARG A 120 -8.57 14.86 -5.40
C ARG A 120 -8.30 13.38 -5.11
N SER A 121 -8.19 12.59 -6.18
CA SER A 121 -7.95 11.16 -6.08
C SER A 121 -6.59 10.86 -5.46
N GLN A 122 -6.51 9.88 -4.57
CA GLN A 122 -5.24 9.41 -3.98
C GLN A 122 -4.29 8.82 -5.03
N HIS A 123 -4.79 8.36 -6.16
CA HIS A 123 -3.96 7.95 -7.31
C HIS A 123 -3.04 9.06 -7.84
N LEU A 124 -3.45 10.33 -7.75
CA LEU A 124 -2.62 11.48 -8.16
C LEU A 124 -1.32 11.60 -7.36
N TYR A 125 -1.32 11.09 -6.14
CA TYR A 125 -0.21 11.18 -5.20
C TYR A 125 0.55 9.85 -5.05
N GLY A 126 0.21 8.83 -5.84
CA GLY A 126 0.76 7.48 -5.70
C GLY A 126 0.34 6.77 -4.41
N ARG A 127 -0.77 7.19 -3.82
CA ARG A 127 -1.29 6.71 -2.54
C ARG A 127 -2.49 5.78 -2.68
N ALA A 128 -2.73 5.26 -3.88
CA ALA A 128 -3.83 4.35 -4.14
C ALA A 128 -3.48 3.27 -5.14
N LEU A 129 -4.11 2.10 -4.97
CA LEU A 129 -4.04 0.95 -5.86
C LEU A 129 -5.44 0.41 -6.10
N ASP A 130 -5.78 0.16 -7.36
CA ASP A 130 -6.92 -0.67 -7.75
C ASP A 130 -6.37 -2.06 -8.09
N VAL A 131 -6.75 -3.07 -7.32
CA VAL A 131 -6.18 -4.43 -7.43
C VAL A 131 -7.24 -5.50 -7.51
N ALA A 132 -6.96 -6.52 -8.31
CA ALA A 132 -7.72 -7.75 -8.41
C ALA A 132 -6.87 -8.93 -7.93
N PHE A 133 -7.53 -10.02 -7.55
CA PHE A 133 -6.93 -11.29 -7.17
C PHE A 133 -7.54 -12.42 -8.01
N ASP A 134 -6.82 -13.51 -8.17
CA ASP A 134 -7.31 -14.67 -8.94
C ASP A 134 -8.54 -15.30 -8.27
N SER A 135 -8.59 -15.25 -6.94
CA SER A 135 -9.72 -15.68 -6.08
C SER A 135 -9.69 -14.91 -4.77
N GLY A 136 -10.72 -15.07 -3.91
CA GLY A 136 -10.69 -14.51 -2.56
C GLY A 136 -10.80 -12.99 -2.49
N LEU A 137 -11.42 -12.33 -3.49
CA LEU A 137 -11.55 -10.86 -3.51
C LEU A 137 -12.34 -10.34 -2.30
N ALA A 138 -13.38 -11.05 -1.86
CA ALA A 138 -14.19 -10.67 -0.69
C ALA A 138 -13.40 -10.85 0.63
N GLU A 139 -12.52 -11.83 0.71
CA GLU A 139 -11.60 -12.03 1.82
C GLU A 139 -10.59 -10.88 1.91
N ALA A 140 -10.06 -10.46 0.77
CA ALA A 140 -9.14 -9.31 0.68
C ALA A 140 -9.84 -8.00 1.08
N GLU A 141 -11.09 -7.78 0.65
CA GLU A 141 -11.87 -6.61 1.09
C GLU A 141 -12.08 -6.62 2.61
N ARG A 142 -12.50 -7.75 3.19
CA ARG A 142 -12.68 -7.88 4.65
C ARG A 142 -11.38 -7.62 5.42
N ALA A 143 -10.25 -8.16 4.93
CA ALA A 143 -8.94 -7.91 5.51
C ALA A 143 -8.59 -6.41 5.46
N ALA A 144 -8.80 -5.77 4.32
CA ALA A 144 -8.54 -4.34 4.14
C ALA A 144 -9.36 -3.47 5.09
N LEU A 145 -10.65 -3.77 5.25
CA LEU A 145 -11.55 -3.07 6.19
C LEU A 145 -11.11 -3.26 7.64
N ALA A 146 -10.73 -4.48 8.02
CA ALA A 146 -10.27 -4.78 9.39
C ALA A 146 -8.99 -4.05 9.77
N LEU A 147 -8.07 -3.86 8.83
CA LEU A 147 -6.79 -3.16 9.02
C LEU A 147 -6.95 -1.66 9.27
N ARG A 148 -8.05 -1.02 8.84
CA ARG A 148 -8.36 0.41 9.07
C ARG A 148 -7.21 1.37 8.73
N ARG A 149 -6.46 1.11 7.65
CA ARG A 149 -5.28 1.91 7.25
C ARG A 149 -5.60 3.07 6.33
N GLY A 150 -6.81 3.10 5.72
CA GLY A 150 -7.18 4.15 4.79
C GLY A 150 -8.52 3.88 4.10
N GLY A 151 -8.66 4.33 2.86
CA GLY A 151 -9.84 4.10 2.05
C GLY A 151 -9.88 2.70 1.44
N VAL A 152 -11.07 2.08 1.49
CA VAL A 152 -11.35 0.78 0.85
C VAL A 152 -12.59 0.91 -0.02
N GLY A 153 -12.43 0.66 -1.31
CA GLY A 153 -13.53 0.64 -2.29
C GLY A 153 -13.81 -0.78 -2.77
N TRP A 154 -15.08 -1.17 -2.77
CA TRP A 154 -15.55 -2.46 -3.24
C TRP A 154 -16.20 -2.35 -4.62
N TYR A 155 -15.68 -3.08 -5.61
CA TYR A 155 -16.14 -3.07 -7.00
C TYR A 155 -16.40 -4.52 -7.49
N PRO A 156 -17.47 -5.16 -7.01
CA PRO A 156 -17.70 -6.61 -7.25
C PRO A 156 -17.90 -6.97 -8.72
N ARG A 157 -18.60 -6.13 -9.50
CA ARG A 157 -18.81 -6.37 -10.92
C ARG A 157 -17.54 -6.23 -11.75
N SER A 158 -16.70 -5.25 -11.40
CA SER A 158 -15.39 -5.04 -12.03
C SER A 158 -14.31 -5.94 -11.44
N ARG A 159 -14.63 -6.71 -10.38
CA ARG A 159 -13.79 -7.71 -9.73
C ARG A 159 -12.48 -7.13 -9.22
N PHE A 160 -12.53 -5.97 -8.56
CA PHE A 160 -11.37 -5.38 -7.90
C PHE A 160 -11.75 -4.68 -6.59
N ILE A 161 -10.75 -4.40 -5.78
CA ILE A 161 -10.83 -3.49 -4.64
C ILE A 161 -9.90 -2.30 -4.86
N HIS A 162 -10.34 -1.15 -4.35
CA HIS A 162 -9.49 0.03 -4.21
C HIS A 162 -8.90 0.06 -2.80
N LEU A 163 -7.63 0.37 -2.69
CA LEU A 163 -6.91 0.60 -1.44
C LEU A 163 -6.21 1.95 -1.51
N ASP A 164 -6.34 2.79 -0.48
CA ASP A 164 -5.57 4.03 -0.39
C ASP A 164 -5.17 4.37 1.06
N THR A 165 -4.15 5.20 1.22
CA THR A 165 -3.63 5.67 2.52
C THR A 165 -4.19 7.04 2.94
N GLY A 166 -5.33 7.44 2.39
CA GLY A 166 -6.09 8.61 2.84
C GLY A 166 -6.87 8.35 4.14
N PRO A 167 -7.80 9.22 4.51
CA PRO A 167 -8.65 9.00 5.68
C PRO A 167 -9.40 7.67 5.62
N VAL A 168 -9.55 7.00 6.77
CA VAL A 168 -10.28 5.73 6.87
C VAL A 168 -11.73 5.91 6.46
N ARG A 169 -12.13 5.24 5.39
CA ARG A 169 -13.48 5.25 4.82
C ARG A 169 -13.70 4.03 3.95
N ASN A 170 -14.94 3.70 3.68
CA ASN A 170 -15.27 2.65 2.71
C ASN A 170 -16.46 3.04 1.85
N TRP A 171 -16.56 2.43 0.69
CA TRP A 171 -17.69 2.56 -0.24
C TRP A 171 -17.83 1.32 -1.10
N SER A 172 -19.01 1.14 -1.66
CA SER A 172 -19.28 0.08 -2.62
C SER A 172 -19.89 0.67 -3.89
N LEU A 173 -19.37 0.25 -5.03
CA LEU A 173 -19.97 0.48 -6.34
C LEU A 173 -20.31 -0.90 -6.95
N ASP A 174 -21.47 -1.41 -6.58
CA ASP A 174 -21.97 -2.73 -7.00
C ASP A 174 -22.49 -2.77 -8.44
N GLY A 175 -22.36 -1.68 -9.16
CA GLY A 175 -22.69 -1.53 -10.57
C GLY A 175 -24.16 -1.23 -10.87
N LEU A 176 -25.04 -1.17 -9.88
CA LEU A 176 -26.39 -0.63 -10.06
C LEU A 176 -26.32 0.83 -10.52
N GLY A 177 -25.29 1.56 -10.10
CA GLY A 177 -25.03 2.92 -10.51
C GLY A 177 -24.80 3.09 -12.02
N TYR A 178 -24.09 2.18 -12.68
CA TYR A 178 -23.84 2.25 -14.11
C TYR A 178 -25.11 1.91 -14.93
N ASP A 179 -25.82 0.87 -14.52
CA ASP A 179 -27.11 0.50 -15.13
C ASP A 179 -28.20 1.57 -14.91
N MET A 180 -28.20 2.24 -13.75
CA MET A 180 -29.13 3.34 -13.46
C MET A 180 -28.79 4.61 -14.25
N LEU A 181 -27.50 4.95 -14.44
CA LEU A 181 -27.07 6.03 -15.35
C LEU A 181 -27.54 5.79 -16.79
N LEU A 182 -27.41 4.56 -17.25
CA LEU A 182 -27.90 4.18 -18.61
C LEU A 182 -29.43 4.23 -18.73
N ARG A 183 -30.15 4.12 -17.59
CA ARG A 183 -31.64 4.16 -17.54
C ARG A 183 -32.20 5.51 -17.09
N GLY A 184 -31.34 6.53 -16.82
CA GLY A 184 -31.78 7.88 -16.44
C GLY A 184 -32.33 7.99 -15.01
N GLY A 185 -31.93 7.14 -14.08
CA GLY A 185 -32.34 7.15 -12.67
C GLY A 185 -31.32 7.82 -11.73
N ASP A 186 -31.80 8.45 -10.67
CA ASP A 186 -30.97 9.01 -9.60
C ASP A 186 -30.22 7.91 -8.82
N LEU A 187 -28.94 8.11 -8.60
CA LEU A 187 -28.04 7.15 -7.93
C LEU A 187 -28.17 7.25 -6.39
N PRO A 188 -28.55 6.21 -5.68
CA PRO A 188 -28.32 6.19 -4.24
C PRO A 188 -26.84 5.95 -3.94
N LEU A 189 -26.14 6.95 -3.44
CA LEU A 189 -24.87 6.77 -2.76
C LEU A 189 -25.14 6.07 -1.44
N VAL A 190 -24.96 4.75 -1.40
CA VAL A 190 -25.00 4.01 -0.12
C VAL A 190 -23.68 4.23 0.58
N TYR A 191 -23.58 5.29 1.33
CA TYR A 191 -22.51 5.51 2.29
C TYR A 191 -22.79 4.60 3.50
N ARG A 192 -22.07 3.48 3.60
CA ARG A 192 -22.06 2.69 4.83
C ARG A 192 -21.09 3.36 5.80
N GLY A 193 -21.58 4.37 6.54
CA GLY A 193 -20.92 4.89 7.71
C GLY A 193 -20.95 3.84 8.82
N GLY A 194 -19.80 3.52 9.37
CA GLY A 194 -19.62 2.77 10.61
C GLY A 194 -18.62 3.50 11.48
#